data_512b88f229c76001e12bfe87469834aa
#
_entry.id   512b88f229c76001e12bfe87469834aa
#
_cell.length_a   1.000
_cell.length_b   1.000
_cell.length_c   1.000
_cell.angle_alpha   90.00
_cell.angle_beta   90.00
_cell.angle_gamma   90.00
#
_symmetry.space_group_name_H-M   'P 1'
#
loop_
_entity.id
_entity.type
_entity.pdbx_description
1 polymer ?
#
loop_
_entity_poly.entity_id
_entity_poly.type
_entity_poly.pdbx_seq_one_letter_code
_entity_poly.pdbx_strand_id
1 'polypeptide(L)'
;ISLSIAALIAMMAASFTLIYSVTRVVHVAHGGVVLASGYFFYFGWTHGFGFVGAAALAVILAAILGVAINALVYEPLRRRRPLTGTAGMLASVAALIVIQNLLLAVWSSHTIVLHTPLERVASWAVGPLVVTPVSVLILSVAIPVFVFCALLMRFTKVGRAMRAVSDHEET
;
A
#
# COMPACT_ATOMS: atom_id res chain seq x y z
N ILE A 1 -14.67 -6.44 15.14
CA ILE A 1 -13.64 -5.88 14.23
C ILE A 1 -13.56 -4.40 14.55
N SER A 2 -12.39 -3.91 14.95
CA SER A 2 -12.23 -2.49 15.26
C SER A 2 -12.33 -1.64 13.98
N LEU A 3 -12.88 -0.43 14.09
CA LEU A 3 -12.99 0.53 12.99
C LEU A 3 -11.63 0.80 12.30
N SER A 4 -10.54 0.73 13.07
CA SER A 4 -9.18 0.88 12.56
C SER A 4 -8.77 -0.24 11.60
N ILE A 5 -9.12 -1.49 11.88
CA ILE A 5 -8.85 -2.61 10.96
C ILE A 5 -9.67 -2.45 9.69
N ALA A 6 -10.94 -2.07 9.83
CA ALA A 6 -11.79 -1.80 8.66
C ALA A 6 -11.22 -0.67 7.79
N ALA A 7 -10.72 0.41 8.40
CA ALA A 7 -10.07 1.51 7.67
C ALA A 7 -8.81 1.07 6.93
N LEU A 8 -7.95 0.25 7.56
CA LEU A 8 -6.77 -0.32 6.90
C LEU A 8 -7.12 -1.19 5.69
N ILE A 9 -8.09 -2.09 5.86
CA ILE A 9 -8.57 -2.95 4.75
C ILE A 9 -9.13 -2.09 3.62
N ALA A 10 -9.94 -1.07 3.95
CA ALA A 10 -10.51 -0.16 2.97
C ALA A 10 -9.42 0.64 2.22
N MET A 11 -8.37 1.11 2.90
CA MET A 11 -7.23 1.78 2.25
C MET A 11 -6.50 0.85 1.28
N MET A 12 -6.25 -0.40 1.69
CA MET A 12 -5.63 -1.41 0.82
C MET A 12 -6.51 -1.70 -0.40
N ALA A 13 -7.82 -1.87 -0.20
CA ALA A 13 -8.77 -2.10 -1.29
C ALA A 13 -8.85 -0.91 -2.25
N ALA A 14 -8.89 0.33 -1.74
CA ALA A 14 -8.93 1.54 -2.55
C ALA A 14 -7.67 1.69 -3.42
N SER A 15 -6.48 1.50 -2.83
CA SER A 15 -5.22 1.56 -3.57
C SER A 15 -5.10 0.45 -4.63
N PHE A 16 -5.55 -0.76 -4.31
CA PHE A 16 -5.60 -1.87 -5.25
C PHE A 16 -6.56 -1.56 -6.42
N THR A 17 -7.74 -1.04 -6.13
CA THR A 17 -8.74 -0.65 -7.14
C THR A 17 -8.19 0.44 -8.07
N LEU A 18 -7.48 1.43 -7.53
CA LEU A 18 -6.82 2.47 -8.32
C LEU A 18 -5.79 1.88 -9.29
N ILE A 19 -4.94 0.97 -8.83
CA ILE A 19 -3.93 0.32 -9.68
C ILE A 19 -4.64 -0.51 -10.77
N TYR A 20 -5.63 -1.30 -10.38
CA TYR A 20 -6.36 -2.16 -11.31
C TYR A 20 -7.09 -1.35 -12.39
N SER A 21 -7.71 -0.24 -12.04
CA SER A 21 -8.46 0.59 -12.99
C SER A 21 -7.56 1.21 -14.07
N VAL A 22 -6.27 1.47 -13.74
CA VAL A 22 -5.29 2.00 -14.72
C VAL A 22 -4.64 0.89 -15.54
N THR A 23 -4.26 -0.20 -14.87
CA THR A 23 -3.41 -1.25 -15.49
C THR A 23 -4.20 -2.39 -16.09
N ARG A 24 -5.46 -2.59 -15.67
CA ARG A 24 -6.30 -3.76 -15.96
C ARG A 24 -5.62 -5.09 -15.64
N VAL A 25 -4.60 -5.06 -14.80
CA VAL A 25 -3.87 -6.22 -14.31
C VAL A 25 -4.06 -6.35 -12.81
N VAL A 26 -4.37 -7.54 -12.33
CA VAL A 26 -4.45 -7.84 -10.90
C VAL A 26 -3.04 -7.76 -10.31
N HIS A 27 -2.76 -6.65 -9.59
CA HIS A 27 -1.43 -6.32 -9.10
C HIS A 27 -1.20 -6.89 -7.68
N VAL A 28 -0.98 -8.22 -7.59
CA VAL A 28 -0.76 -8.91 -6.30
C VAL A 28 0.53 -8.43 -5.59
N ALA A 29 1.54 -7.99 -6.36
CA ALA A 29 2.78 -7.41 -5.82
C ALA A 29 2.56 -6.18 -4.93
N HIS A 30 1.37 -5.52 -5.03
CA HIS A 30 0.99 -4.43 -4.13
C HIS A 30 1.06 -4.85 -2.65
N GLY A 31 0.61 -6.06 -2.32
CA GLY A 31 0.76 -6.62 -0.97
C GLY A 31 2.21 -6.71 -0.51
N GLY A 32 3.13 -7.04 -1.42
CA GLY A 32 4.57 -7.04 -1.15
C GLY A 32 5.14 -5.65 -0.86
N VAL A 33 4.68 -4.63 -1.59
CA VAL A 33 5.08 -3.23 -1.33
C VAL A 33 4.57 -2.75 0.04
N VAL A 34 3.32 -3.09 0.39
CA VAL A 34 2.76 -2.78 1.72
C VAL A 34 3.56 -3.48 2.82
N LEU A 35 3.89 -4.76 2.66
CA LEU A 35 4.73 -5.48 3.60
C LEU A 35 6.11 -4.82 3.73
N ALA A 36 6.76 -4.51 2.62
CA ALA A 36 8.08 -3.87 2.60
C ALA A 36 8.06 -2.50 3.29
N SER A 37 6.96 -1.72 3.16
CA SER A 37 6.85 -0.42 3.83
C SER A 37 6.91 -0.52 5.35
N GLY A 38 6.39 -1.59 5.94
CA GLY A 38 6.53 -1.88 7.37
C GLY A 38 7.98 -2.10 7.79
N TYR A 39 8.75 -2.86 6.99
CA TYR A 39 10.19 -3.07 7.25
C TYR A 39 11.01 -1.79 7.05
N PHE A 40 10.67 -0.95 6.07
CA PHE A 40 11.33 0.34 5.88
C PHE A 40 11.04 1.31 7.02
N PHE A 41 9.82 1.30 7.55
CA PHE A 41 9.48 2.05 8.76
C PHE A 41 10.32 1.56 9.95
N TYR A 42 10.37 0.25 10.18
CA TYR A 42 11.18 -0.36 11.23
C TYR A 42 12.66 0.05 11.11
N PHE A 43 13.21 0.00 9.92
CA PHE A 43 14.58 0.43 9.65
C PHE A 43 14.81 1.90 10.04
N GLY A 44 13.96 2.81 9.59
CA GLY A 44 14.05 4.23 9.94
C GLY A 44 13.91 4.47 11.44
N TRP A 45 12.98 3.77 12.09
CA TRP A 45 12.74 3.86 13.51
C TRP A 45 13.97 3.43 14.35
N THR A 46 14.55 2.29 14.02
CA THR A 46 15.72 1.74 14.72
C THR A 46 17.00 2.57 14.52
N HIS A 47 17.09 3.31 13.41
CA HIS A 47 18.19 4.24 13.15
C HIS A 47 17.98 5.65 13.70
N GLY A 48 16.93 5.88 14.48
CA GLY A 48 16.74 7.12 15.21
C GLY A 48 16.13 8.28 14.41
N PHE A 49 15.51 8.02 13.24
CA PHE A 49 14.84 9.07 12.45
C PHE A 49 13.56 9.62 13.12
N GLY A 50 13.15 9.05 14.25
CA GLY A 50 11.89 9.38 14.91
C GLY A 50 10.69 8.91 14.10
N PHE A 51 9.47 9.07 14.65
CA PHE A 51 8.26 8.53 14.04
C PHE A 51 7.96 9.12 12.65
N VAL A 52 8.02 10.45 12.53
CA VAL A 52 7.73 11.15 11.27
C VAL A 52 8.80 10.87 10.21
N GLY A 53 10.08 10.87 10.59
CA GLY A 53 11.18 10.56 9.69
C GLY A 53 11.14 9.12 9.19
N ALA A 54 10.85 8.16 10.06
CA ALA A 54 10.68 6.75 9.70
C ALA A 54 9.48 6.55 8.75
N ALA A 55 8.37 7.25 9.00
CA ALA A 55 7.20 7.21 8.12
C ALA A 55 7.51 7.80 6.74
N ALA A 56 8.17 8.96 6.69
CA ALA A 56 8.58 9.58 5.43
C ALA A 56 9.54 8.67 4.63
N LEU A 57 10.53 8.08 5.32
CA LEU A 57 11.46 7.13 4.72
C LEU A 57 10.73 5.91 4.14
N ALA A 58 9.78 5.35 4.89
CA ALA A 58 8.99 4.20 4.45
C ALA A 58 8.20 4.52 3.18
N VAL A 59 7.56 5.69 3.10
CA VAL A 59 6.82 6.13 1.90
C VAL A 59 7.75 6.28 0.71
N ILE A 60 8.90 6.93 0.89
CA ILE A 60 9.88 7.14 -0.19
C ILE A 60 10.41 5.80 -0.72
N LEU A 61 10.83 4.91 0.18
CA LEU A 61 11.37 3.61 -0.22
C LEU A 61 10.32 2.70 -0.83
N ALA A 62 9.07 2.74 -0.34
CA ALA A 62 7.96 2.02 -0.95
C ALA A 62 7.64 2.55 -2.37
N ALA A 63 7.70 3.86 -2.58
CA ALA A 63 7.53 4.45 -3.89
C ALA A 63 8.66 4.04 -4.86
N ILE A 64 9.91 4.08 -4.41
CA ILE A 64 11.06 3.60 -5.18
C ILE A 64 10.90 2.12 -5.54
N LEU A 65 10.49 1.28 -4.58
CA LEU A 65 10.24 -0.14 -4.83
C LEU A 65 9.13 -0.34 -5.87
N GLY A 66 8.05 0.43 -5.80
CA GLY A 66 6.97 0.40 -6.79
C GLY A 66 7.46 0.75 -8.20
N VAL A 67 8.27 1.81 -8.31
CA VAL A 67 8.91 2.20 -9.59
C VAL A 67 9.86 1.11 -10.08
N ALA A 68 10.66 0.53 -9.19
CA ALA A 68 11.58 -0.56 -9.53
C ALA A 68 10.83 -1.79 -10.05
N ILE A 69 9.74 -2.20 -9.42
CA ILE A 69 8.90 -3.30 -9.90
C ILE A 69 8.35 -2.99 -11.29
N ASN A 70 7.88 -1.77 -11.52
CA ASN A 70 7.40 -1.39 -12.85
C ASN A 70 8.52 -1.46 -13.90
N ALA A 71 9.68 -0.89 -13.59
CA ALA A 71 10.81 -0.82 -14.53
C ALA A 71 11.48 -2.18 -14.79
N LEU A 72 11.59 -3.02 -13.77
CA LEU A 72 12.32 -4.30 -13.88
C LEU A 72 11.42 -5.48 -14.27
N VAL A 73 10.14 -5.43 -13.92
CA VAL A 73 9.22 -6.55 -14.16
C VAL A 73 8.23 -6.22 -15.29
N TYR A 74 7.46 -5.15 -15.14
CA TYR A 74 6.35 -4.89 -16.08
C TYR A 74 6.80 -4.27 -17.39
N GLU A 75 7.73 -3.34 -17.38
CA GLU A 75 8.19 -2.66 -18.59
C GLU A 75 8.87 -3.62 -19.58
N PRO A 76 9.83 -4.48 -19.19
CA PRO A 76 10.42 -5.46 -20.08
C PRO A 76 9.41 -6.47 -20.61
N LEU A 77 8.44 -6.86 -19.78
CA LEU A 77 7.42 -7.81 -20.18
C LEU A 77 6.48 -7.22 -21.22
N ARG A 78 6.08 -5.95 -21.02
CA ARG A 78 5.24 -5.18 -21.95
C ARG A 78 5.90 -4.93 -23.32
N ARG A 79 7.22 -4.76 -23.31
CA ARG A 79 8.00 -4.58 -24.56
C ARG A 79 8.07 -5.84 -25.40
N ARG A 80 8.01 -7.02 -24.81
CA ARG A 80 8.14 -8.30 -25.50
C ARG A 80 6.82 -8.86 -26.04
N ARG A 81 5.72 -8.66 -25.29
CA ARG A 81 4.36 -9.11 -25.69
C ARG A 81 3.31 -8.20 -25.02
N PRO A 82 2.11 -8.05 -25.62
CA PRO A 82 0.99 -7.44 -24.93
C PRO A 82 0.75 -8.18 -23.60
N LEU A 83 0.74 -7.45 -22.49
CA LEU A 83 0.44 -8.03 -21.18
C LEU A 83 -1.03 -8.45 -21.17
N THR A 84 -1.28 -9.73 -21.39
CA THR A 84 -2.57 -10.33 -21.10
C THR A 84 -2.77 -10.31 -19.59
N GLY A 85 -4.03 -10.23 -19.12
CA GLY A 85 -4.35 -10.18 -17.70
C GLY A 85 -3.68 -11.30 -16.89
N THR A 86 -3.62 -12.52 -17.43
CA THR A 86 -2.99 -13.69 -16.80
C THR A 86 -1.47 -13.56 -16.70
N ALA A 87 -0.79 -13.11 -17.75
CA ALA A 87 0.66 -12.94 -17.73
C ALA A 87 1.09 -11.83 -16.74
N GLY A 88 0.34 -10.74 -16.68
CA GLY A 88 0.53 -9.67 -15.71
C GLY A 88 0.32 -10.15 -14.28
N MET A 89 -0.70 -10.95 -14.02
CA MET A 89 -0.97 -11.54 -12.71
C MET A 89 0.17 -12.47 -12.27
N LEU A 90 0.64 -13.38 -13.14
CA LEU A 90 1.76 -14.27 -12.84
C LEU A 90 3.05 -13.49 -12.52
N ALA A 91 3.37 -12.47 -13.32
CA ALA A 91 4.50 -11.59 -13.07
C ALA A 91 4.38 -10.86 -11.72
N SER A 92 3.17 -10.45 -11.36
CA SER A 92 2.86 -9.81 -10.09
C SER A 92 3.06 -10.75 -8.88
N VAL A 93 2.61 -12.00 -8.99
CA VAL A 93 2.83 -13.02 -7.95
C VAL A 93 4.33 -13.35 -7.83
N ALA A 94 5.05 -13.49 -8.93
CA ALA A 94 6.49 -13.70 -8.90
C ALA A 94 7.22 -12.53 -8.22
N ALA A 95 6.85 -11.29 -8.52
CA ALA A 95 7.40 -10.10 -7.86
C ALA A 95 7.10 -10.11 -6.36
N LEU A 96 5.89 -10.48 -5.93
CA LEU A 96 5.54 -10.63 -4.51
C LEU A 96 6.48 -11.63 -3.82
N ILE A 97 6.66 -12.82 -4.40
CA ILE A 97 7.52 -13.87 -3.84
C ILE A 97 8.97 -13.37 -3.72
N VAL A 98 9.49 -12.68 -4.74
CA VAL A 98 10.84 -12.11 -4.71
C VAL A 98 10.96 -11.08 -3.57
N ILE A 99 10.01 -10.16 -3.44
CA ILE A 99 10.02 -9.15 -2.38
C ILE A 99 10.02 -9.82 -1.00
N GLN A 100 9.13 -10.79 -0.77
CA GLN A 100 9.03 -11.51 0.51
C GLN A 100 10.36 -12.21 0.85
N ASN A 101 10.96 -12.91 -0.11
CA ASN A 101 12.24 -13.59 0.12
C ASN A 101 13.39 -12.61 0.36
N LEU A 102 13.43 -11.47 -0.32
CA LEU A 102 14.42 -10.43 -0.06
C LEU A 102 14.27 -9.84 1.35
N LEU A 103 13.03 -9.58 1.79
CA LEU A 103 12.77 -9.09 3.15
C LEU A 103 13.21 -10.12 4.20
N LEU A 104 12.91 -11.40 4.00
CA LEU A 104 13.35 -12.48 4.88
C LEU A 104 14.87 -12.64 4.90
N ALA A 105 15.53 -12.46 3.77
CA ALA A 105 17.00 -12.54 3.68
C ALA A 105 17.69 -11.40 4.43
N VAL A 106 17.09 -10.19 4.43
CA VAL A 106 17.66 -9.00 5.08
C VAL A 106 17.33 -8.93 6.57
N TRP A 107 16.07 -9.21 6.95
CA TRP A 107 15.57 -9.04 8.33
C TRP A 107 15.33 -10.34 9.08
N SER A 108 15.61 -11.50 8.45
CA SER A 108 15.35 -12.83 8.99
C SER A 108 13.84 -13.11 9.22
N SER A 109 13.53 -14.33 9.68
CA SER A 109 12.14 -14.77 9.91
C SER A 109 11.60 -14.45 11.31
N HIS A 110 12.33 -13.67 12.11
CA HIS A 110 11.89 -13.35 13.47
C HIS A 110 10.74 -12.35 13.48
N THR A 111 9.80 -12.54 14.38
CA THR A 111 8.72 -11.57 14.60
C THR A 111 9.31 -10.27 15.13
N ILE A 112 9.18 -9.20 14.36
CA ILE A 112 9.60 -7.86 14.75
C ILE A 112 8.46 -7.20 15.50
N VAL A 113 8.67 -6.90 16.78
CA VAL A 113 7.73 -6.14 17.60
C VAL A 113 8.24 -4.70 17.66
N LEU A 114 7.41 -3.77 17.22
CA LEU A 114 7.72 -2.34 17.24
C LEU A 114 7.12 -1.71 18.50
N HIS A 115 7.97 -1.33 19.45
CA HIS A 115 7.54 -0.54 20.61
C HIS A 115 7.55 0.94 20.26
N THR A 116 6.37 1.51 20.05
CA THR A 116 6.22 2.94 19.74
C THR A 116 5.75 3.72 20.97
N PRO A 117 6.04 5.03 21.04
CA PRO A 117 5.53 5.87 22.13
C PRO A 117 4.01 5.89 22.22
N LEU A 118 3.31 5.56 21.12
CA LEU A 118 1.85 5.49 21.06
C LEU A 118 1.26 4.39 21.96
N GLU A 119 2.04 3.34 22.26
CA GLU A 119 1.61 2.27 23.17
C GLU A 119 1.54 2.71 24.63
N ARG A 120 2.30 3.78 24.99
CA ARG A 120 2.33 4.33 26.35
C ARG A 120 1.16 5.26 26.66
N VAL A 121 0.42 5.68 25.64
CA VAL A 121 -0.75 6.54 25.81
C VAL A 121 -1.96 5.67 26.16
N ALA A 122 -2.63 6.04 27.25
CA ALA A 122 -3.80 5.28 27.70
C ALA A 122 -4.90 5.29 26.64
N SER A 123 -5.54 4.12 26.47
CA SER A 123 -6.74 4.01 25.64
C SER A 123 -7.94 4.63 26.35
N TRP A 124 -8.83 5.26 25.61
CA TRP A 124 -10.06 5.86 26.14
C TRP A 124 -11.23 4.93 25.88
N ALA A 125 -12.05 4.70 26.93
CA ALA A 125 -13.33 4.02 26.79
C ALA A 125 -14.43 5.04 26.51
N VAL A 126 -15.08 4.93 25.37
CA VAL A 126 -16.26 5.72 25.01
C VAL A 126 -17.44 4.75 24.91
N GLY A 127 -18.14 4.54 26.01
CA GLY A 127 -19.19 3.53 26.13
C GLY A 127 -18.61 2.12 25.94
N PRO A 128 -19.19 1.29 25.03
CA PRO A 128 -18.69 -0.07 24.77
C PRO A 128 -17.44 -0.08 23.83
N LEU A 129 -16.99 1.08 23.37
CA LEU A 129 -15.88 1.20 22.42
C LEU A 129 -14.58 1.59 23.14
N VAL A 130 -13.52 0.84 22.87
CA VAL A 130 -12.16 1.21 23.31
C VAL A 130 -11.45 1.86 22.13
N VAL A 131 -11.12 3.14 22.29
CA VAL A 131 -10.38 3.94 21.29
C VAL A 131 -8.91 3.96 21.70
N THR A 132 -8.07 3.35 20.88
CA THR A 132 -6.62 3.38 21.08
C THR A 132 -6.00 4.54 20.31
N PRO A 133 -4.86 5.12 20.77
CA PRO A 133 -4.15 6.15 20.02
C PRO A 133 -3.76 5.72 18.61
N VAL A 134 -3.44 4.45 18.43
CA VAL A 134 -3.15 3.86 17.11
C VAL A 134 -4.37 3.91 16.20
N SER A 135 -5.58 3.67 16.73
CA SER A 135 -6.83 3.77 15.96
C SER A 135 -7.09 5.18 15.49
N VAL A 136 -6.82 6.18 16.34
CA VAL A 136 -6.94 7.61 15.97
C VAL A 136 -5.94 7.97 14.88
N LEU A 137 -4.70 7.52 15.00
CA LEU A 137 -3.68 7.74 13.97
C LEU A 137 -4.10 7.13 12.62
N ILE A 138 -4.53 5.87 12.63
CA ILE A 138 -4.98 5.19 11.40
C ILE A 138 -6.12 5.98 10.74
N LEU A 139 -7.12 6.39 11.49
CA LEU A 139 -8.26 7.14 10.96
C LEU A 139 -7.85 8.53 10.46
N SER A 140 -6.95 9.22 11.18
CA SER A 140 -6.44 10.53 10.79
C SER A 140 -5.65 10.51 9.48
N VAL A 141 -5.00 9.39 9.16
CA VAL A 141 -4.31 9.18 7.88
C VAL A 141 -5.27 8.66 6.81
N ALA A 142 -6.18 7.76 7.16
CA ALA A 142 -7.12 7.15 6.21
C ALA A 142 -8.03 8.19 5.54
N ILE A 143 -8.60 9.11 6.32
CA ILE A 143 -9.52 10.13 5.80
C ILE A 143 -8.87 11.02 4.72
N PRO A 144 -7.71 11.67 4.95
CA PRO A 144 -7.03 12.44 3.90
C PRO A 144 -6.66 11.61 2.69
N VAL A 145 -6.23 10.36 2.87
CA VAL A 145 -5.89 9.46 1.76
C VAL A 145 -7.12 9.16 0.92
N PHE A 146 -8.27 8.85 1.52
CA PHE A 146 -9.52 8.64 0.78
C PHE A 146 -9.98 9.90 0.05
N VAL A 147 -9.92 11.05 0.70
CA VAL A 147 -10.25 12.33 0.08
C VAL A 147 -9.32 12.60 -1.09
N PHE A 148 -8.02 12.40 -0.93
CA PHE A 148 -7.03 12.56 -1.98
C PHE A 148 -7.29 11.63 -3.17
N CYS A 149 -7.55 10.35 -2.92
CA CYS A 149 -7.91 9.39 -3.96
C CYS A 149 -9.20 9.79 -4.71
N ALA A 150 -10.23 10.23 -3.98
CA ALA A 150 -11.48 10.71 -4.57
C ALA A 150 -11.26 11.96 -5.44
N LEU A 151 -10.45 12.91 -4.97
CA LEU A 151 -10.10 14.11 -5.73
C LEU A 151 -9.27 13.75 -6.97
N LEU A 152 -8.29 12.86 -6.85
CA LEU A 152 -7.53 12.36 -8.00
C LEU A 152 -8.46 11.76 -9.05
N MET A 153 -9.38 10.88 -8.66
CA MET A 153 -10.32 10.28 -9.59
C MET A 153 -11.30 11.30 -10.20
N ARG A 154 -11.68 12.34 -9.44
CA ARG A 154 -12.64 13.33 -9.91
C ARG A 154 -12.03 14.37 -10.83
N PHE A 155 -10.82 14.87 -10.54
CA PHE A 155 -10.24 16.04 -11.19
C PHE A 155 -9.09 15.73 -12.14
N THR A 156 -8.47 14.53 -12.10
CA THR A 156 -7.35 14.23 -12.97
C THR A 156 -7.78 13.71 -14.36
N LYS A 157 -6.88 13.84 -15.33
CA LYS A 157 -7.07 13.26 -16.67
C LYS A 157 -7.21 11.75 -16.61
N VAL A 158 -6.52 11.12 -15.66
CA VAL A 158 -6.57 9.66 -15.40
C VAL A 158 -7.97 9.25 -14.96
N GLY A 159 -8.55 9.92 -13.96
CA GLY A 159 -9.90 9.63 -13.49
C GLY A 159 -10.99 9.88 -14.56
N ARG A 160 -10.78 10.84 -15.46
CA ARG A 160 -11.68 11.07 -16.60
C ARG A 160 -11.55 9.96 -17.64
N ALA A 161 -10.34 9.51 -17.95
CA ALA A 161 -10.10 8.41 -18.86
C ALA A 161 -10.70 7.09 -18.34
N MET A 162 -10.60 6.85 -17.03
CA MET A 162 -11.20 5.67 -16.37
C MET A 162 -12.72 5.64 -16.54
N ARG A 163 -13.39 6.76 -16.32
CA ARG A 163 -14.87 6.85 -16.49
C ARG A 163 -15.26 6.64 -17.95
N ALA A 164 -14.54 7.24 -18.89
CA ALA A 164 -14.81 7.08 -20.30
C ALA A 164 -14.68 5.61 -20.78
N VAL A 165 -13.75 4.84 -20.20
CA VAL A 165 -13.60 3.39 -20.50
C VAL A 165 -14.70 2.58 -19.84
N SER A 166 -15.15 2.95 -18.64
CA SER A 166 -16.25 2.27 -17.96
C SER A 166 -17.59 2.45 -18.68
N ASP A 167 -17.83 3.63 -19.25
CA ASP A 167 -19.08 3.96 -19.95
C ASP A 167 -19.19 3.29 -21.35
N HIS A 168 -18.08 2.76 -21.91
CA HIS A 168 -18.07 2.11 -23.22
C HIS A 168 -18.23 0.57 -23.18
N GLU A 169 -18.29 -0.05 -22.00
CA GLU A 169 -18.52 -1.50 -21.89
C GLU A 169 -20.02 -1.91 -21.94
N GLU A 170 -20.96 -0.95 -22.06
CA GLU A 170 -22.41 -1.22 -22.13
C GLU A 170 -22.99 -1.17 -23.57
N THR A 171 -22.15 -1.14 -24.58
CA THR A 171 -22.54 -1.28 -26.01
C THR A 171 -21.76 -2.42 -26.62
#